data_0733aa772248d805ba6e2d3662112fac
#
_entry.id   0733aa772248d805ba6e2d3662112fac
#
_cell.length_a   1.000
_cell.length_b   1.000
_cell.length_c   1.000
_cell.angle_alpha   90.00
_cell.angle_beta   90.00
_cell.angle_gamma   90.00
#
_symmetry.space_group_name_H-M   'P 1'
#
loop_
_entity.id
_entity.type
_entity.pdbx_description
1 polymer ?
#
loop_
_entity_poly.entity_id
_entity_poly.type
_entity_poly.pdbx_seq_one_letter_code
_entity_poly.pdbx_strand_id
1 'polypeptide(L)'
;MSKQKDSEDLVHVGPGTVMGEMMRQYWIPAAMSSELERDGAPMRLLLLGERLIAFRDSSGRVGVMDHRCPHRCASLFLGRNEEDGIRCVYHGWKFDAAGNCIDMPNTPPHQDYKQKVKAKAYQVVERNGLVWVYMGERAEAPPLPGIEASLLPESDLQIVFAQRECNWLQALEGDIDTSHFGFLHSGSVDPADVPADNLIRWTVANRAPEYHVADTDWGTMYAAYRPAKEGQTYWRFANFLFPFW
;
A
#
# COMPACT_ATOMS: atom_id res chain seq x y z
N MET A 1 1.88 -31.68 1.19
CA MET A 1 1.80 -30.40 1.94
C MET A 1 0.35 -30.24 2.38
N SER A 2 0.08 -29.72 3.55
CA SER A 2 -1.30 -29.58 4.02
C SER A 2 -1.90 -28.29 3.49
N LYS A 3 -3.21 -28.27 3.19
CA LYS A 3 -3.94 -27.05 2.79
C LYS A 3 -3.72 -25.86 3.75
N GLN A 4 -3.52 -26.17 5.05
CA GLN A 4 -3.24 -25.15 6.07
C GLN A 4 -1.90 -24.42 5.83
N LYS A 5 -0.84 -25.17 5.45
CA LYS A 5 0.46 -24.56 5.15
C LYS A 5 0.37 -23.65 3.93
N ASP A 6 -0.34 -24.05 2.89
CA ASP A 6 -0.51 -23.24 1.69
C ASP A 6 -1.24 -21.92 2.02
N SER A 7 -2.24 -21.95 2.92
CA SER A 7 -2.93 -20.75 3.39
C SER A 7 -2.03 -19.84 4.23
N GLU A 8 -1.19 -20.42 5.11
CA GLU A 8 -0.23 -19.65 5.92
C GLU A 8 0.83 -18.96 5.02
N ASP A 9 1.32 -19.67 4.01
CA ASP A 9 2.30 -19.11 3.05
C ASP A 9 1.74 -17.91 2.27
N LEU A 10 0.42 -17.87 2.00
CA LEU A 10 -0.24 -16.76 1.31
C LEU A 10 -0.51 -15.55 2.20
N VAL A 11 -0.88 -15.75 3.47
CA VAL A 11 -1.35 -14.65 4.32
C VAL A 11 -0.24 -13.96 5.11
N HIS A 12 0.88 -14.65 5.35
CA HIS A 12 2.01 -14.08 6.09
C HIS A 12 2.92 -13.28 5.17
N VAL A 13 3.01 -11.98 5.41
CA VAL A 13 3.75 -11.02 4.56
C VAL A 13 4.98 -10.41 5.24
N GLY A 14 5.34 -10.87 6.43
CA GLY A 14 6.51 -10.40 7.17
C GLY A 14 7.84 -10.77 6.50
N PRO A 15 8.96 -10.22 6.98
CA PRO A 15 10.29 -10.59 6.50
C PRO A 15 10.55 -12.10 6.60
N GLY A 16 11.10 -12.70 5.55
CA GLY A 16 11.42 -14.13 5.49
C GLY A 16 10.23 -15.04 5.22
N THR A 17 9.03 -14.53 5.01
CA THR A 17 7.87 -15.32 4.58
C THR A 17 7.79 -15.37 3.06
N VAL A 18 7.24 -16.44 2.48
CA VAL A 18 7.17 -16.65 1.02
C VAL A 18 6.46 -15.48 0.33
N MET A 19 5.26 -15.13 0.80
CA MET A 19 4.47 -14.04 0.22
C MET A 19 5.10 -12.68 0.51
N GLY A 20 5.67 -12.47 1.69
CA GLY A 20 6.36 -11.24 2.04
C GLY A 20 7.56 -10.97 1.12
N GLU A 21 8.39 -11.98 0.85
CA GLU A 21 9.52 -11.84 -0.08
C GLU A 21 9.06 -11.58 -1.52
N MET A 22 7.96 -12.19 -1.95
CA MET A 22 7.37 -11.92 -3.25
C MET A 22 6.84 -10.48 -3.34
N MET A 23 6.06 -10.03 -2.37
CA MET A 23 5.49 -8.67 -2.36
C MET A 23 6.56 -7.58 -2.36
N ARG A 24 7.70 -7.80 -1.68
CA ARG A 24 8.84 -6.86 -1.68
C ARG A 24 9.43 -6.61 -3.05
N GLN A 25 9.22 -7.49 -4.02
CA GLN A 25 9.73 -7.31 -5.39
C GLN A 25 8.94 -6.28 -6.20
N TYR A 26 7.87 -5.71 -5.63
CA TYR A 26 6.97 -4.77 -6.29
C TYR A 26 6.83 -3.50 -5.47
N TRP A 27 6.40 -2.42 -6.11
CA TRP A 27 6.06 -1.18 -5.45
C TRP A 27 4.78 -1.33 -4.61
N ILE A 28 4.76 -0.75 -3.44
CA ILE A 28 3.64 -0.81 -2.50
C ILE A 28 3.17 0.61 -2.23
N PRO A 29 1.88 0.94 -2.41
CA PRO A 29 1.34 2.21 -1.98
C PRO A 29 1.36 2.25 -0.44
N ALA A 30 1.96 3.28 0.14
CA ALA A 30 2.27 3.32 1.57
C ALA A 30 1.53 4.44 2.32
N ALA A 31 1.31 5.58 1.66
CA ALA A 31 0.70 6.77 2.25
C ALA A 31 0.17 7.70 1.15
N MET A 32 -0.67 8.65 1.51
CA MET A 32 -0.95 9.79 0.65
C MET A 32 0.17 10.82 0.80
N SER A 33 0.60 11.44 -0.32
CA SER A 33 1.61 12.50 -0.30
C SER A 33 1.22 13.68 0.59
N SER A 34 -0.08 13.96 0.69
CA SER A 34 -0.64 15.04 1.51
C SER A 34 -0.53 14.80 3.03
N GLU A 35 -0.27 13.56 3.46
CA GLU A 35 -0.09 13.24 4.88
C GLU A 35 1.32 13.62 5.38
N LEU A 36 2.25 13.89 4.46
CA LEU A 36 3.64 14.20 4.78
C LEU A 36 3.93 15.69 4.50
N GLU A 37 3.79 16.51 5.53
CA GLU A 37 4.14 17.94 5.45
C GLU A 37 5.67 18.10 5.43
N ARG A 38 6.15 19.13 4.70
CA ARG A 38 7.57 19.51 4.66
C ARG A 38 8.02 19.92 6.06
N ASP A 39 9.10 19.34 6.55
CA ASP A 39 9.60 19.50 7.92
C ASP A 39 8.57 19.18 9.00
N GLY A 40 7.46 18.50 8.61
CA GLY A 40 6.42 18.06 9.51
C GLY A 40 6.84 16.87 10.38
N ALA A 41 5.98 16.50 11.31
CA ALA A 41 6.21 15.33 12.16
C ALA A 41 6.30 14.05 11.32
N PRO A 42 7.23 13.13 11.64
CA PRO A 42 7.29 11.85 10.96
C PRO A 42 6.03 11.02 11.23
N MET A 43 5.58 10.29 10.24
CA MET A 43 4.44 9.37 10.31
C MET A 43 4.92 7.94 10.58
N ARG A 44 4.15 7.16 11.34
CA ARG A 44 4.39 5.72 11.50
C ARG A 44 3.78 4.96 10.35
N LEU A 45 4.53 4.00 9.81
CA LEU A 45 4.06 3.04 8.83
C LEU A 45 4.27 1.61 9.33
N LEU A 46 3.37 0.71 8.92
CA LEU A 46 3.54 -0.73 9.04
C LEU A 46 3.37 -1.33 7.64
N LEU A 47 4.49 -1.70 7.02
CA LEU A 47 4.49 -2.31 5.68
C LEU A 47 5.13 -3.69 5.75
N LEU A 48 4.45 -4.70 5.24
CA LEU A 48 4.93 -6.08 5.18
C LEU A 48 5.58 -6.56 6.50
N GLY A 49 4.92 -6.24 7.63
CA GLY A 49 5.39 -6.61 8.96
C GLY A 49 6.55 -5.76 9.52
N GLU A 50 7.05 -4.78 8.79
CA GLU A 50 8.12 -3.89 9.26
C GLU A 50 7.54 -2.56 9.78
N ARG A 51 7.99 -2.18 10.97
CA ARG A 51 7.68 -0.87 11.57
C ARG A 51 8.63 0.18 11.02
N LEU A 52 8.09 1.14 10.31
CA LEU A 52 8.82 2.18 9.61
C LEU A 52 8.36 3.57 10.07
N ILE A 53 9.11 4.58 9.65
CA ILE A 53 8.68 5.97 9.63
C ILE A 53 8.71 6.49 8.20
N ALA A 54 7.81 7.42 7.90
CA ALA A 54 7.86 8.26 6.71
C ALA A 54 7.94 9.72 7.12
N PHE A 55 8.66 10.53 6.36
CA PHE A 55 8.77 11.98 6.57
C PHE A 55 9.09 12.67 5.25
N ARG A 56 8.77 13.97 5.15
CA ARG A 56 9.19 14.81 4.03
C ARG A 56 10.19 15.83 4.54
N ASP A 57 11.41 15.80 3.99
CA ASP A 57 12.48 16.69 4.40
C ASP A 57 12.29 18.15 3.91
N SER A 58 13.22 19.03 4.31
CA SER A 58 13.20 20.47 3.95
C SER A 58 13.26 20.72 2.45
N SER A 59 13.91 19.82 1.70
CA SER A 59 13.99 19.87 0.22
C SER A 59 12.75 19.28 -0.47
N GLY A 60 11.79 18.73 0.29
CA GLY A 60 10.57 18.11 -0.22
C GLY A 60 10.71 16.63 -0.59
N ARG A 61 11.85 15.99 -0.32
CA ARG A 61 12.07 14.56 -0.58
C ARG A 61 11.39 13.72 0.50
N VAL A 62 10.72 12.65 0.09
CA VAL A 62 10.13 11.69 1.03
C VAL A 62 11.14 10.60 1.37
N GLY A 63 11.34 10.37 2.66
CA GLY A 63 12.13 9.27 3.20
C GLY A 63 11.23 8.25 3.90
N VAL A 64 11.48 6.96 3.65
CA VAL A 64 10.86 5.84 4.39
C VAL A 64 11.96 4.92 4.90
N MET A 65 12.01 4.72 6.21
CA MET A 65 13.09 3.96 6.85
C MET A 65 12.64 3.25 8.13
N ASP A 66 13.50 2.32 8.62
CA ASP A 66 13.27 1.66 9.93
C ASP A 66 13.04 2.73 11.01
N HIS A 67 12.06 2.49 11.85
CA HIS A 67 11.75 3.42 12.93
C HIS A 67 12.83 3.51 14.02
N ARG A 68 13.80 2.58 14.03
CA ARG A 68 14.88 2.52 15.03
C ARG A 68 16.15 3.17 14.51
N CYS A 69 16.66 4.09 15.30
CA CYS A 69 17.99 4.63 15.07
C CYS A 69 19.06 3.52 15.15
N PRO A 70 19.94 3.36 14.15
CA PRO A 70 20.96 2.29 14.16
C PRO A 70 21.98 2.41 15.28
N HIS A 71 22.06 3.56 15.98
CA HIS A 71 22.96 3.74 17.11
C HIS A 71 22.52 2.92 18.34
N ARG A 72 21.33 3.19 18.87
CA ARG A 72 20.83 2.61 20.13
C ARG A 72 19.33 2.31 20.08
N CYS A 73 18.78 2.04 18.91
CA CYS A 73 17.39 1.66 18.68
C CYS A 73 16.33 2.64 19.23
N ALA A 74 16.70 3.91 19.51
CA ALA A 74 15.72 4.93 19.84
C ALA A 74 14.77 5.15 18.64
N SER A 75 13.49 5.40 18.92
CA SER A 75 12.50 5.60 17.86
C SER A 75 12.72 6.91 17.13
N LEU A 76 12.98 6.84 15.82
CA LEU A 76 13.08 8.00 14.93
C LEU A 76 11.73 8.70 14.74
N PHE A 77 10.61 8.05 15.07
CA PHE A 77 9.30 8.70 15.12
C PHE A 77 9.26 9.88 16.11
N LEU A 78 10.04 9.82 17.19
CA LEU A 78 10.17 10.92 18.16
C LEU A 78 11.21 11.94 17.70
N GLY A 79 11.82 11.71 16.55
CA GLY A 79 12.89 12.56 15.98
C GLY A 79 12.38 13.91 15.51
N ARG A 80 13.30 14.82 15.27
CA ARG A 80 13.02 16.11 14.63
C ARG A 80 13.33 16.01 13.15
N ASN A 81 12.37 16.33 12.33
CA ASN A 81 12.52 16.48 10.89
C ASN A 81 13.00 17.92 10.63
N GLU A 82 14.25 18.07 10.30
CA GLU A 82 14.89 19.39 10.19
C GLU A 82 16.11 19.35 9.24
N GLU A 83 16.33 20.40 8.47
CA GLU A 83 17.56 20.57 7.67
C GLU A 83 17.90 19.32 6.83
N ASP A 84 16.97 18.92 5.98
CA ASP A 84 17.07 17.78 5.06
C ASP A 84 17.27 16.39 5.71
N GLY A 85 16.74 16.18 6.93
CA GLY A 85 16.83 14.87 7.52
C GLY A 85 16.09 14.71 8.84
N ILE A 86 15.98 13.46 9.28
CA ILE A 86 15.38 13.11 10.57
C ILE A 86 16.47 12.96 11.63
N ARG A 87 16.41 13.79 12.68
CA ARG A 87 17.36 13.80 13.79
C ARG A 87 16.84 12.98 14.96
N CYS A 88 17.59 11.98 15.35
CA CYS A 88 17.33 11.17 16.53
C CYS A 88 17.43 12.03 17.81
N VAL A 89 16.40 11.98 18.65
CA VAL A 89 16.37 12.76 19.91
C VAL A 89 17.37 12.27 20.97
N TYR A 90 17.86 11.01 20.82
CA TYR A 90 18.69 10.43 21.89
C TYR A 90 20.14 10.95 21.87
N HIS A 91 20.82 10.90 20.69
CA HIS A 91 22.21 11.37 20.59
C HIS A 91 22.44 12.31 19.39
N GLY A 92 21.38 12.79 18.74
CA GLY A 92 21.47 13.79 17.69
C GLY A 92 21.89 13.27 16.30
N TRP A 93 22.09 11.95 16.11
CA TRP A 93 22.41 11.43 14.78
C TRP A 93 21.29 11.76 13.81
N LYS A 94 21.67 12.32 12.66
CA LYS A 94 20.71 12.75 11.64
C LYS A 94 20.87 11.94 10.37
N PHE A 95 19.75 11.53 9.80
CA PHE A 95 19.69 10.68 8.59
C PHE A 95 18.89 11.39 7.49
N ASP A 96 19.44 11.42 6.28
CA ASP A 96 18.74 11.92 5.10
C ASP A 96 17.61 10.95 4.65
N ALA A 97 16.84 11.35 3.63
CA ALA A 97 15.74 10.54 3.09
C ALA A 97 16.21 9.16 2.55
N ALA A 98 17.48 9.02 2.15
CA ALA A 98 18.06 7.76 1.70
C ALA A 98 18.68 6.93 2.84
N GLY A 99 18.61 7.42 4.09
CA GLY A 99 19.13 6.75 5.27
C GLY A 99 20.62 7.00 5.56
N ASN A 100 21.32 7.83 4.78
CA ASN A 100 22.70 8.14 5.06
C ASN A 100 22.80 8.99 6.33
N CYS A 101 23.76 8.68 7.22
CA CYS A 101 24.01 9.52 8.38
C CYS A 101 24.74 10.80 7.92
N ILE A 102 24.08 11.95 8.09
CA ILE A 102 24.61 13.26 7.63
C ILE A 102 25.17 14.12 8.78
N ASP A 103 24.80 13.80 10.02
CA ASP A 103 25.33 14.50 11.19
C ASP A 103 25.47 13.56 12.40
N MET A 104 26.53 13.76 13.19
CA MET A 104 26.87 12.93 14.34
C MET A 104 27.45 13.82 15.48
N PRO A 105 26.62 14.71 16.08
CA PRO A 105 27.10 15.79 16.95
C PRO A 105 27.67 15.33 18.28
N ASN A 106 27.40 14.09 18.70
CA ASN A 106 27.97 13.51 19.92
C ASN A 106 29.35 12.88 19.73
N THR A 107 29.92 12.98 18.50
CA THR A 107 31.24 12.43 18.18
C THR A 107 32.20 13.56 17.88
N PRO A 108 33.39 13.59 18.50
CA PRO A 108 34.41 14.60 18.18
C PRO A 108 34.78 14.56 16.69
N PRO A 109 35.06 15.72 16.03
CA PRO A 109 35.29 15.77 14.59
C PRO A 109 36.38 14.82 14.07
N HIS A 110 37.43 14.58 14.82
CA HIS A 110 38.53 13.68 14.45
C HIS A 110 38.16 12.18 14.56
N GLN A 111 37.02 11.87 15.18
CA GLN A 111 36.47 10.51 15.33
C GLN A 111 35.18 10.35 14.57
N ASP A 112 34.78 11.34 13.75
CA ASP A 112 33.53 11.27 12.96
C ASP A 112 33.61 10.11 11.94
N TYR A 113 32.63 9.23 11.98
CA TYR A 113 32.50 8.07 11.10
C TYR A 113 31.11 7.97 10.46
N LYS A 114 30.36 9.08 10.43
CA LYS A 114 28.99 9.13 9.89
C LYS A 114 28.85 8.51 8.50
N GLN A 115 29.86 8.64 7.65
CA GLN A 115 29.88 8.06 6.30
C GLN A 115 29.84 6.52 6.25
N LYS A 116 30.13 5.87 7.38
CA LYS A 116 30.05 4.41 7.54
C LYS A 116 28.73 3.95 8.13
N VAL A 117 27.86 4.87 8.48
CA VAL A 117 26.59 4.59 9.15
C VAL A 117 25.43 4.87 8.19
N LYS A 118 24.55 3.92 8.09
CA LYS A 118 23.32 4.04 7.30
C LYS A 118 22.13 3.47 8.08
N ALA A 119 21.03 4.20 8.13
CA ALA A 119 19.74 3.65 8.53
C ALA A 119 19.17 2.77 7.41
N LYS A 120 18.46 1.73 7.76
CA LYS A 120 17.73 0.91 6.76
C LYS A 120 16.62 1.76 6.17
N ALA A 121 16.79 2.22 4.95
CA ALA A 121 15.83 3.03 4.21
C ALA A 121 15.45 2.33 2.90
N TYR A 122 14.30 2.68 2.37
CA TYR A 122 13.72 2.09 1.17
C TYR A 122 13.65 3.10 0.03
N GLN A 123 13.60 2.61 -1.21
CA GLN A 123 13.40 3.46 -2.37
C GLN A 123 11.95 3.96 -2.38
N VAL A 124 11.77 5.25 -2.65
CA VAL A 124 10.48 5.93 -2.62
C VAL A 124 10.27 6.69 -3.91
N VAL A 125 9.06 6.63 -4.43
CA VAL A 125 8.58 7.44 -5.56
C VAL A 125 7.22 8.02 -5.21
N GLU A 126 7.00 9.28 -5.55
CA GLU A 126 5.68 9.89 -5.49
C GLU A 126 5.08 9.94 -6.89
N ARG A 127 3.83 9.51 -7.02
CA ARG A 127 3.05 9.63 -8.24
C ARG A 127 1.58 9.85 -7.88
N ASN A 128 1.02 10.92 -8.45
CA ASN A 128 -0.41 11.23 -8.37
C ASN A 128 -0.97 11.17 -6.93
N GLY A 129 -0.29 11.88 -6.01
CA GLY A 129 -0.73 11.97 -4.62
C GLY A 129 -0.45 10.74 -3.77
N LEU A 130 0.18 9.69 -4.30
CA LEU A 130 0.60 8.49 -3.56
C LEU A 130 2.11 8.43 -3.36
N VAL A 131 2.50 8.02 -2.18
CA VAL A 131 3.87 7.61 -1.84
C VAL A 131 3.97 6.10 -2.06
N TRP A 132 4.86 5.71 -2.97
CA TRP A 132 5.15 4.32 -3.30
C TRP A 132 6.49 3.91 -2.71
N VAL A 133 6.55 2.74 -2.10
CA VAL A 133 7.75 2.20 -1.45
C VAL A 133 8.14 0.88 -2.10
N TYR A 134 9.41 0.76 -2.48
CA TYR A 134 10.00 -0.49 -2.93
C TYR A 134 10.86 -1.08 -1.81
N MET A 135 10.47 -2.26 -1.34
CA MET A 135 11.12 -2.92 -0.20
C MET A 135 12.07 -4.06 -0.61
N GLY A 136 12.26 -4.29 -1.91
CA GLY A 136 13.14 -5.32 -2.45
C GLY A 136 14.62 -4.93 -2.38
N GLU A 137 15.48 -5.91 -2.67
CA GLU A 137 16.94 -5.77 -2.56
C GLU A 137 17.63 -5.30 -3.85
N ARG A 138 16.89 -5.09 -4.93
CA ARG A 138 17.48 -4.63 -6.20
C ARG A 138 18.02 -3.20 -6.03
N ALA A 139 19.23 -2.98 -6.57
CA ALA A 139 19.84 -1.63 -6.57
C ALA A 139 18.96 -0.61 -7.30
N GLU A 140 18.31 -1.05 -8.38
CA GLU A 140 17.30 -0.30 -9.12
C GLU A 140 15.96 -1.02 -8.98
N ALA A 141 14.97 -0.33 -8.44
CA ALA A 141 13.61 -0.84 -8.36
C ALA A 141 13.03 -1.05 -9.76
N PRO A 142 12.07 -1.97 -9.93
CA PRO A 142 11.37 -2.13 -11.20
C PRO A 142 10.60 -0.84 -11.55
N PRO A 143 10.19 -0.64 -12.80
CA PRO A 143 9.30 0.46 -13.16
C PRO A 143 8.05 0.48 -12.27
N LEU A 144 7.60 1.66 -11.90
CA LEU A 144 6.33 1.81 -11.18
C LEU A 144 5.19 1.31 -12.08
N PRO A 145 4.22 0.52 -11.54
CA PRO A 145 3.17 -0.07 -12.36
C PRO A 145 2.37 1.00 -13.11
N GLY A 146 2.08 0.72 -14.39
CA GLY A 146 1.28 1.56 -15.27
C GLY A 146 -0.22 1.33 -15.07
N ILE A 147 -0.72 1.37 -13.84
CA ILE A 147 -2.15 1.29 -13.56
C ILE A 147 -2.80 2.53 -14.17
N GLU A 148 -3.77 2.37 -15.06
CA GLU A 148 -4.37 3.44 -15.85
C GLU A 148 -4.79 4.64 -14.98
N ALA A 149 -5.47 4.40 -13.87
CA ALA A 149 -5.84 5.44 -12.92
C ALA A 149 -4.64 6.27 -12.44
N SER A 150 -3.47 5.63 -12.19
CA SER A 150 -2.27 6.32 -11.73
C SER A 150 -1.53 7.10 -12.83
N LEU A 151 -2.02 7.06 -14.07
CA LEU A 151 -1.48 7.80 -15.24
C LEU A 151 -2.32 8.99 -15.63
N LEU A 152 -3.50 9.17 -15.04
CA LEU A 152 -4.36 10.31 -15.27
C LEU A 152 -3.77 11.60 -14.64
N PRO A 153 -4.17 12.79 -15.13
CA PRO A 153 -3.86 14.04 -14.45
C PRO A 153 -4.34 14.04 -13.00
N GLU A 154 -3.59 14.63 -12.09
CA GLU A 154 -3.93 14.66 -10.66
C GLU A 154 -5.30 15.31 -10.38
N SER A 155 -5.71 16.27 -11.23
CA SER A 155 -7.03 16.89 -11.18
C SER A 155 -8.21 15.93 -11.41
N ASP A 156 -7.95 14.81 -12.08
CA ASP A 156 -8.96 13.83 -12.49
C ASP A 156 -8.99 12.62 -11.55
N LEU A 157 -8.22 12.68 -10.45
CA LEU A 157 -8.07 11.61 -9.48
C LEU A 157 -8.68 11.97 -8.14
N GLN A 158 -9.36 11.00 -7.57
CA GLN A 158 -9.71 11.00 -6.15
C GLN A 158 -9.12 9.74 -5.50
N ILE A 159 -8.25 9.93 -4.51
CA ILE A 159 -7.62 8.83 -3.79
C ILE A 159 -8.27 8.73 -2.42
N VAL A 160 -8.66 7.51 -2.05
CA VAL A 160 -9.19 7.19 -0.72
C VAL A 160 -8.33 6.09 -0.12
N PHE A 161 -7.93 6.28 1.11
CA PHE A 161 -7.15 5.31 1.88
C PHE A 161 -8.05 4.69 2.95
N ALA A 162 -8.16 3.37 2.97
CA ALA A 162 -8.92 2.64 3.98
C ALA A 162 -8.03 1.58 4.63
N GLN A 163 -7.70 1.77 5.91
CA GLN A 163 -7.00 0.76 6.70
C GLN A 163 -8.00 -0.29 7.18
N ARG A 164 -7.73 -1.56 6.91
CA ARG A 164 -8.53 -2.70 7.38
C ARG A 164 -7.73 -3.54 8.37
N GLU A 165 -8.36 -3.96 9.46
CA GLU A 165 -7.73 -4.80 10.48
C GLU A 165 -7.89 -6.30 10.14
N CYS A 166 -7.37 -6.71 9.00
CA CYS A 166 -7.32 -8.10 8.54
C CYS A 166 -6.06 -8.34 7.72
N ASN A 167 -5.78 -9.61 7.37
CA ASN A 167 -4.70 -9.88 6.42
C ASN A 167 -5.10 -9.43 5.01
N TRP A 168 -4.09 -9.21 4.15
CA TRP A 168 -4.30 -8.68 2.81
C TRP A 168 -5.19 -9.55 1.92
N LEU A 169 -5.07 -10.89 2.04
CA LEU A 169 -5.84 -11.84 1.23
C LEU A 169 -7.32 -11.78 1.61
N GLN A 170 -7.64 -11.67 2.90
CA GLN A 170 -9.00 -11.52 3.37
C GLN A 170 -9.64 -10.21 2.85
N ALA A 171 -8.86 -9.13 2.77
CA ALA A 171 -9.32 -7.88 2.18
C ALA A 171 -9.59 -8.05 0.68
N LEU A 172 -8.65 -8.68 -0.05
CA LEU A 172 -8.79 -8.96 -1.47
C LEU A 172 -10.00 -9.85 -1.77
N GLU A 173 -10.19 -10.94 -1.02
CA GLU A 173 -11.36 -11.81 -1.18
C GLU A 173 -12.68 -11.05 -1.05
N GLY A 174 -12.75 -10.09 -0.11
CA GLY A 174 -13.91 -9.21 0.02
C GLY A 174 -14.10 -8.27 -1.16
N ASP A 175 -13.01 -7.73 -1.70
CA ASP A 175 -13.08 -6.75 -2.80
C ASP A 175 -13.45 -7.40 -4.15
N ILE A 176 -13.00 -8.62 -4.40
CA ILE A 176 -13.36 -9.35 -5.64
C ILE A 176 -14.70 -10.09 -5.57
N ASP A 177 -15.26 -10.31 -4.38
CA ASP A 177 -16.57 -10.95 -4.25
C ASP A 177 -17.70 -9.96 -4.55
N THR A 178 -18.51 -10.24 -5.58
CA THR A 178 -19.69 -9.43 -5.89
C THR A 178 -20.98 -10.03 -5.30
N SER A 179 -20.95 -11.24 -4.73
CA SER A 179 -22.18 -11.86 -4.21
C SER A 179 -22.57 -11.32 -2.82
N HIS A 180 -21.58 -11.05 -1.95
CA HIS A 180 -21.88 -10.50 -0.62
C HIS A 180 -22.61 -9.16 -0.69
N PHE A 181 -22.42 -8.39 -1.76
CA PHE A 181 -23.06 -7.10 -1.94
C PHE A 181 -24.59 -7.17 -1.84
N GLY A 182 -25.19 -8.20 -2.40
CA GLY A 182 -26.64 -8.40 -2.37
C GLY A 182 -27.19 -8.73 -0.97
N PHE A 183 -26.36 -9.19 -0.05
CA PHE A 183 -26.75 -9.51 1.34
C PHE A 183 -26.21 -8.49 2.33
N LEU A 184 -24.89 -8.28 2.37
CA LEU A 184 -24.26 -7.43 3.37
C LEU A 184 -24.56 -5.95 3.16
N HIS A 185 -24.42 -5.46 1.93
CA HIS A 185 -24.58 -4.03 1.63
C HIS A 185 -26.02 -3.63 1.26
N SER A 186 -26.79 -4.54 0.72
CA SER A 186 -28.12 -4.25 0.17
C SER A 186 -29.21 -5.23 0.63
N GLY A 187 -28.96 -6.00 1.69
CA GLY A 187 -29.85 -7.07 2.14
C GLY A 187 -31.24 -6.60 2.60
N SER A 188 -31.35 -5.37 3.09
CA SER A 188 -32.59 -4.74 3.52
C SER A 188 -33.27 -3.88 2.45
N VAL A 189 -32.66 -3.72 1.28
CA VAL A 189 -33.20 -2.89 0.19
C VAL A 189 -34.21 -3.69 -0.61
N ASP A 190 -35.43 -3.13 -0.80
CA ASP A 190 -36.41 -3.69 -1.75
C ASP A 190 -36.01 -3.25 -3.19
N PRO A 191 -35.92 -4.17 -4.14
CA PRO A 191 -35.67 -3.84 -5.55
C PRO A 191 -36.63 -2.79 -6.13
N ALA A 192 -37.85 -2.71 -5.62
CA ALA A 192 -38.84 -1.73 -6.04
C ALA A 192 -38.48 -0.28 -5.60
N ASP A 193 -37.72 -0.12 -4.51
CA ASP A 193 -37.31 1.17 -4.00
C ASP A 193 -36.06 1.71 -4.73
N VAL A 194 -35.39 0.89 -5.54
CA VAL A 194 -34.21 1.30 -6.30
C VAL A 194 -34.64 1.97 -7.61
N PRO A 195 -34.15 3.19 -7.91
CA PRO A 195 -34.46 3.90 -9.15
C PRO A 195 -34.26 3.03 -10.39
N ALA A 196 -35.13 3.20 -11.39
CA ALA A 196 -35.17 2.34 -12.58
C ALA A 196 -33.91 2.39 -13.44
N ASP A 197 -33.18 3.50 -13.38
CA ASP A 197 -31.92 3.78 -14.06
C ASP A 197 -30.68 3.38 -13.25
N ASN A 198 -30.85 3.05 -11.97
CA ASN A 198 -29.75 2.60 -11.14
C ASN A 198 -29.50 1.10 -11.34
N LEU A 199 -28.32 0.76 -11.87
CA LEU A 199 -27.95 -0.61 -12.21
C LEU A 199 -27.85 -1.55 -11.00
N ILE A 200 -27.70 -1.01 -9.78
CA ILE A 200 -27.65 -1.80 -8.54
C ILE A 200 -28.93 -2.62 -8.32
N ARG A 201 -30.05 -2.17 -8.86
CA ARG A 201 -31.33 -2.88 -8.77
C ARG A 201 -31.26 -4.35 -9.19
N TRP A 202 -30.41 -4.65 -10.18
CA TRP A 202 -30.23 -6.02 -10.66
C TRP A 202 -29.47 -6.88 -9.65
N THR A 203 -28.56 -6.29 -8.89
CA THR A 203 -27.86 -6.97 -7.80
C THR A 203 -28.79 -7.24 -6.62
N VAL A 204 -29.69 -6.31 -6.33
CA VAL A 204 -30.69 -6.47 -5.26
C VAL A 204 -31.79 -7.47 -5.66
N ALA A 205 -32.24 -7.44 -6.92
CA ALA A 205 -33.28 -8.33 -7.44
C ALA A 205 -32.81 -9.78 -7.57
N ASN A 206 -31.56 -10.01 -7.97
CA ASN A 206 -30.95 -11.35 -8.04
C ASN A 206 -29.63 -11.38 -7.30
N ARG A 207 -29.60 -11.99 -6.10
CA ARG A 207 -28.48 -12.06 -5.18
C ARG A 207 -27.52 -13.21 -5.45
N ALA A 208 -27.84 -14.09 -6.41
CA ALA A 208 -27.04 -15.25 -6.79
C ALA A 208 -26.50 -15.08 -8.23
N PRO A 209 -25.39 -14.30 -8.42
CA PRO A 209 -24.80 -14.17 -9.75
C PRO A 209 -24.16 -15.48 -10.20
N GLU A 210 -24.14 -15.69 -11.50
CA GLU A 210 -23.26 -16.66 -12.13
C GLU A 210 -21.95 -15.99 -12.52
N TYR A 211 -20.88 -16.78 -12.71
CA TYR A 211 -19.54 -16.25 -12.95
C TYR A 211 -18.90 -16.88 -14.18
N HIS A 212 -18.17 -16.04 -14.92
CA HIS A 212 -17.12 -16.48 -15.85
C HIS A 212 -15.78 -15.95 -15.33
N VAL A 213 -14.76 -16.81 -15.33
CA VAL A 213 -13.40 -16.46 -14.93
C VAL A 213 -12.47 -16.77 -16.10
N ALA A 214 -11.54 -15.86 -16.37
CA ALA A 214 -10.55 -16.02 -17.41
C ALA A 214 -9.16 -15.52 -16.93
N ASP A 215 -8.13 -16.26 -17.28
CA ASP A 215 -6.76 -15.80 -17.11
C ASP A 215 -6.43 -14.76 -18.19
N THR A 216 -5.60 -13.79 -17.82
CA THR A 216 -5.13 -12.71 -18.67
C THR A 216 -3.61 -12.58 -18.56
N ASP A 217 -2.98 -11.83 -19.46
CA ASP A 217 -1.53 -11.57 -19.41
C ASP A 217 -1.10 -10.77 -18.17
N TRP A 218 -2.06 -10.11 -17.49
CA TRP A 218 -1.81 -9.28 -16.30
C TRP A 218 -2.36 -9.85 -14.99
N GLY A 219 -3.05 -10.99 -15.03
CA GLY A 219 -3.66 -11.62 -13.86
C GLY A 219 -4.90 -12.40 -14.19
N THR A 220 -5.98 -12.14 -13.49
CA THR A 220 -7.27 -12.83 -13.67
C THR A 220 -8.39 -11.82 -13.84
N MET A 221 -9.27 -12.05 -14.79
CA MET A 221 -10.51 -11.31 -14.95
C MET A 221 -11.70 -12.20 -14.63
N TYR A 222 -12.70 -11.65 -13.97
CA TYR A 222 -13.99 -12.32 -13.86
C TYR A 222 -15.14 -11.42 -14.31
N ALA A 223 -16.23 -12.07 -14.74
CA ALA A 223 -17.48 -11.42 -15.03
C ALA A 223 -18.59 -12.10 -14.25
N ALA A 224 -19.26 -11.35 -13.37
CA ALA A 224 -20.45 -11.80 -12.67
C ALA A 224 -21.68 -11.35 -13.45
N TYR A 225 -22.61 -12.26 -13.73
CA TYR A 225 -23.80 -11.93 -14.51
C TYR A 225 -25.09 -12.44 -13.86
N ARG A 226 -26.15 -11.76 -14.18
CA ARG A 226 -27.52 -12.10 -13.69
C ARG A 226 -28.60 -11.58 -14.64
N PRO A 227 -29.82 -12.17 -14.61
CA PRO A 227 -30.94 -11.66 -15.39
C PRO A 227 -31.23 -10.17 -15.06
N ALA A 228 -31.58 -9.40 -16.09
CA ALA A 228 -31.96 -7.99 -15.97
C ALA A 228 -33.38 -7.80 -16.54
N LYS A 229 -33.57 -6.92 -17.53
CA LYS A 229 -34.83 -6.81 -18.27
C LYS A 229 -35.03 -8.04 -19.16
N GLU A 230 -36.27 -8.23 -19.66
CA GLU A 230 -36.55 -9.32 -20.59
C GLU A 230 -35.54 -9.35 -21.75
N GLY A 231 -34.91 -10.48 -21.96
CA GLY A 231 -33.88 -10.68 -22.98
C GLY A 231 -32.53 -10.00 -22.72
N GLN A 232 -32.31 -9.42 -21.53
CA GLN A 232 -31.08 -8.75 -21.16
C GLN A 232 -30.43 -9.39 -19.95
N THR A 233 -29.09 -9.29 -19.92
CA THR A 233 -28.26 -9.75 -18.81
C THR A 233 -27.43 -8.56 -18.28
N TYR A 234 -27.42 -8.39 -16.96
CA TYR A 234 -26.56 -7.43 -16.28
C TYR A 234 -25.23 -8.08 -15.96
N TRP A 235 -24.15 -7.44 -16.36
CA TRP A 235 -22.77 -7.90 -16.15
C TRP A 235 -21.99 -6.93 -15.28
N ARG A 236 -21.15 -7.50 -14.40
CA ARG A 236 -20.11 -6.78 -13.66
C ARG A 236 -18.78 -7.45 -13.95
N PHE A 237 -17.82 -6.67 -14.44
CA PHE A 237 -16.47 -7.13 -14.70
C PHE A 237 -15.54 -6.60 -13.62
N ALA A 238 -14.58 -7.42 -13.19
CA ALA A 238 -13.48 -7.00 -12.35
C ALA A 238 -12.21 -7.69 -12.79
N ASN A 239 -11.09 -7.01 -12.55
CA ASN A 239 -9.75 -7.51 -12.83
C ASN A 239 -8.97 -7.58 -11.53
N PHE A 240 -8.27 -8.68 -11.34
CA PHE A 240 -7.21 -8.81 -10.37
C PHE A 240 -5.88 -8.72 -11.11
N LEU A 241 -5.14 -7.65 -10.86
CA LEU A 241 -3.84 -7.41 -11.49
C LEU A 241 -2.76 -7.98 -10.58
N PHE A 242 -1.96 -8.91 -11.11
CA PHE A 242 -0.85 -9.45 -10.35
C PHE A 242 0.18 -8.36 -10.02
N PRO A 243 0.80 -8.45 -8.84
CA PRO A 243 0.66 -9.52 -7.84
C PRO A 243 -0.45 -9.31 -6.80
N PHE A 244 -0.99 -8.10 -6.62
CA PHE A 244 -1.94 -7.77 -5.53
C PHE A 244 -2.72 -6.46 -5.75
N TRP A 245 -2.94 -6.06 -7.01
CA TRP A 245 -3.65 -4.81 -7.40
C TRP A 245 -5.12 -5.02 -7.68
#